data_7fbbdeb9361209760e3f447194ae8b5f
#
_entry.id   7fbbdeb9361209760e3f447194ae8b5f
#
_cell.length_a   1.000
_cell.length_b   1.000
_cell.length_c   1.000
_cell.angle_alpha   90.00
_cell.angle_beta   90.00
_cell.angle_gamma   90.00
#
_symmetry.space_group_name_H-M   'P 1'
#
loop_
_entity.id
_entity.type
_entity.pdbx_description
1 polymer ?
#
loop_
_entity_poly.entity_id
_entity_poly.type
_entity_poly.pdbx_seq_one_letter_code
_entity_poly.pdbx_strand_id
1 'polypeptide(L)'
;DDNKNLEEVVITGSYIKGAGTDEATPVDVLDSDYIQKQGALSIGELTQKLAVSSGTENNPDSFTAGGTQGTSNVNLRGLGLTSTLVLVNGKRQTIAGAVANDGSVFVDTATIPMAALERVEILKEGATATYGSDAVAGVVNFILRDDFEGLEVSVGHQKVESSDQTTDDVSVLAGFAVGDNTNVILSASFLQQDPMSSAERSYTTINAASTLGRSFLNLGGLAPGLPVVIRGTGIY
;
A
#
# COMPACT_ATOMS: atom_id res chain seq x y z
N ASP A 1 30.72 20.77 16.07
CA ASP A 1 29.41 20.80 15.38
C ASP A 1 29.61 20.36 13.93
N ASP A 2 29.84 19.06 13.73
CA ASP A 2 29.90 18.49 12.39
C ASP A 2 28.46 18.15 11.97
N ASN A 3 27.83 19.09 11.28
CA ASN A 3 26.66 18.83 10.46
C ASN A 3 27.11 17.91 9.32
N LYS A 4 27.16 16.60 9.55
CA LYS A 4 27.14 15.62 8.48
C LYS A 4 25.76 15.70 7.85
N ASN A 5 25.63 16.51 6.80
CA ASN A 5 24.64 16.30 5.78
C ASN A 5 24.92 14.90 5.22
N LEU A 6 24.23 13.90 5.75
CA LEU A 6 24.13 12.60 5.11
C LEU A 6 23.35 12.87 3.84
N GLU A 7 24.04 12.95 2.71
CA GLU A 7 23.38 12.95 1.41
C GLU A 7 22.58 11.66 1.34
N GLU A 8 21.26 11.78 1.34
CA GLU A 8 20.35 10.66 1.19
C GLU A 8 20.63 10.00 -0.16
N VAL A 9 21.23 8.82 -0.12
CA VAL A 9 21.57 8.08 -1.33
C VAL A 9 20.32 7.45 -1.90
N VAL A 10 19.73 8.10 -2.89
CA VAL A 10 18.62 7.53 -3.65
C VAL A 10 19.13 6.31 -4.45
N ILE A 11 18.56 5.15 -4.18
CA ILE A 11 18.98 3.87 -4.79
C ILE A 11 18.19 3.59 -6.07
N THR A 12 16.99 4.15 -6.18
CA THR A 12 16.04 3.84 -7.26
C THR A 12 16.33 4.68 -8.51
N GLY A 13 16.35 4.06 -9.67
CA GLY A 13 16.48 4.73 -10.97
C GLY A 13 17.88 4.67 -11.58
N SER A 14 18.92 4.38 -10.82
CA SER A 14 20.27 4.23 -11.33
C SER A 14 20.98 3.01 -10.72
N TYR A 15 21.73 2.28 -11.53
CA TYR A 15 22.70 1.28 -11.03
C TYR A 15 23.99 1.93 -10.49
N ILE A 16 24.14 3.23 -10.68
CA ILE A 16 25.32 4.00 -10.25
C ILE A 16 24.99 4.63 -8.91
N LYS A 17 25.66 4.19 -7.84
CA LYS A 17 25.55 4.80 -6.52
C LYS A 17 26.05 6.23 -6.54
N GLY A 18 25.26 7.16 -5.99
CA GLY A 18 25.63 8.57 -5.89
C GLY A 18 25.24 9.43 -7.09
N ALA A 19 24.35 8.96 -7.96
CA ALA A 19 23.71 9.82 -8.94
C ALA A 19 22.82 10.83 -8.18
N GLY A 20 23.13 12.12 -8.31
CA GLY A 20 22.48 13.18 -7.54
C GLY A 20 21.01 13.38 -7.95
N THR A 21 20.28 14.10 -7.09
CA THR A 21 18.88 14.53 -7.30
C THR A 21 18.64 15.37 -8.56
N ASP A 22 19.67 15.73 -9.30
CA ASP A 22 19.62 16.51 -10.55
C ASP A 22 19.51 15.63 -11.82
N GLU A 23 19.22 14.33 -11.66
CA GLU A 23 19.01 13.48 -12.83
C GLU A 23 17.68 13.77 -13.54
N ALA A 24 17.65 13.44 -14.85
CA ALA A 24 16.50 13.69 -15.74
C ALA A 24 15.18 13.02 -15.31
N THR A 25 15.21 12.20 -14.29
CA THR A 25 14.04 11.44 -13.76
C THR A 25 13.96 11.63 -12.24
N PRO A 26 13.12 12.54 -11.76
CA PRO A 26 12.99 12.79 -10.33
C PRO A 26 12.38 11.58 -9.61
N VAL A 27 13.02 11.19 -8.52
CA VAL A 27 12.52 10.20 -7.58
C VAL A 27 11.85 10.94 -6.41
N ASP A 28 10.60 10.63 -6.13
CA ASP A 28 9.95 11.12 -4.92
C ASP A 28 10.39 10.23 -3.75
N VAL A 29 10.93 10.83 -2.71
CA VAL A 29 11.32 10.14 -1.48
C VAL A 29 10.33 10.49 -0.37
N LEU A 30 9.73 9.47 0.21
CA LEU A 30 8.86 9.57 1.36
C LEU A 30 9.64 9.05 2.57
N ASP A 31 10.14 9.95 3.36
CA ASP A 31 10.93 9.63 4.56
C ASP A 31 10.06 9.12 5.73
N SER A 32 10.70 8.68 6.78
CA SER A 32 10.04 8.16 7.98
C SER A 32 9.12 9.19 8.64
N ASP A 33 9.50 10.47 8.63
CA ASP A 33 8.70 11.56 9.18
C ASP A 33 7.40 11.76 8.40
N TYR A 34 7.47 11.72 7.09
CA TYR A 34 6.30 11.79 6.23
C TYR A 34 5.37 10.59 6.47
N ILE A 35 5.94 9.39 6.51
CA ILE A 35 5.20 8.14 6.72
C ILE A 35 4.47 8.17 8.07
N GLN A 36 5.13 8.59 9.13
CA GLN A 36 4.52 8.74 10.45
C GLN A 36 3.40 9.77 10.47
N LYS A 37 3.58 10.92 9.81
CA LYS A 37 2.54 11.96 9.71
C LYS A 37 1.30 11.50 8.95
N GLN A 38 1.43 10.53 8.04
CA GLN A 38 0.29 9.92 7.36
C GLN A 38 -0.55 9.05 8.31
N GLY A 39 0.00 8.61 9.44
CA GLY A 39 -0.68 7.78 10.42
C GLY A 39 -1.16 6.46 9.83
N ALA A 40 -0.45 5.90 8.85
CA ALA A 40 -0.75 4.60 8.27
C ALA A 40 -0.26 3.49 9.21
N LEU A 41 -1.12 2.52 9.50
CA LEU A 41 -0.78 1.37 10.34
C LEU A 41 -0.26 0.18 9.52
N SER A 42 -0.41 0.21 8.20
CA SER A 42 0.07 -0.83 7.28
C SER A 42 0.58 -0.23 5.97
N ILE A 43 1.37 -1.03 5.25
CA ILE A 43 1.82 -0.66 3.89
C ILE A 43 0.63 -0.46 2.94
N GLY A 44 -0.41 -1.30 3.07
CA GLY A 44 -1.63 -1.16 2.28
C GLY A 44 -2.32 0.18 2.49
N GLU A 45 -2.42 0.63 3.73
CA GLU A 45 -2.97 1.95 4.05
C GLU A 45 -2.06 3.08 3.57
N LEU A 46 -0.74 2.95 3.73
CA LEU A 46 0.23 3.91 3.23
C LEU A 46 0.09 4.08 1.71
N THR A 47 0.02 2.98 0.97
CA THR A 47 -0.07 3.01 -0.51
C THR A 47 -1.37 3.64 -1.01
N GLN A 48 -2.47 3.51 -0.25
CA GLN A 48 -3.73 4.20 -0.56
C GLN A 48 -3.65 5.72 -0.35
N LYS A 49 -2.83 6.17 0.59
CA LYS A 49 -2.61 7.60 0.87
C LYS A 49 -1.64 8.26 -0.12
N LEU A 50 -0.96 7.48 -0.96
CA LEU A 50 -0.08 8.01 -1.99
C LEU A 50 -0.89 8.66 -3.11
N ALA A 51 -0.66 9.95 -3.37
CA ALA A 51 -1.36 10.69 -4.42
C ALA A 51 -1.18 10.10 -5.83
N VAL A 52 -0.10 9.37 -6.04
CA VAL A 52 0.24 8.73 -7.32
C VAL A 52 -0.31 7.31 -7.45
N SER A 53 -0.90 6.75 -6.39
CA SER A 53 -1.47 5.40 -6.39
C SER A 53 -2.99 5.48 -6.55
N SER A 54 -3.53 4.73 -7.50
CA SER A 54 -4.97 4.68 -7.73
C SER A 54 -5.38 3.32 -8.31
N GLY A 55 -6.58 2.85 -7.96
CA GLY A 55 -7.08 1.55 -8.39
C GLY A 55 -6.35 0.38 -7.73
N THR A 56 -5.95 0.54 -6.49
CA THR A 56 -5.41 -0.54 -5.65
C THR A 56 -6.55 -1.39 -5.07
N GLU A 57 -6.29 -2.66 -4.84
CA GLU A 57 -7.23 -3.60 -4.24
C GLU A 57 -6.84 -3.90 -2.77
N ASN A 58 -6.62 -2.85 -1.98
CA ASN A 58 -6.12 -2.96 -0.61
C ASN A 58 -7.25 -2.96 0.44
N ASN A 59 -8.49 -2.71 0.02
CA ASN A 59 -9.65 -2.76 0.90
C ASN A 59 -10.37 -4.10 0.73
N PRO A 60 -10.29 -4.99 1.71
CA PRO A 60 -11.05 -6.23 1.67
C PRO A 60 -12.53 -5.90 1.74
N ASP A 61 -13.27 -6.17 0.70
CA ASP A 61 -14.72 -6.19 0.73
C ASP A 61 -15.24 -7.57 0.37
N SER A 62 -16.38 -7.93 0.93
CA SER A 62 -16.96 -9.26 0.72
C SER A 62 -17.54 -9.47 -0.67
N PHE A 63 -17.60 -8.43 -1.52
CA PHE A 63 -18.20 -8.49 -2.84
C PHE A 63 -17.16 -8.61 -3.97
N THR A 64 -16.03 -7.93 -3.82
CA THR A 64 -15.04 -7.80 -4.90
C THR A 64 -13.71 -8.47 -4.61
N ALA A 65 -13.33 -8.60 -3.35
CA ALA A 65 -11.98 -9.03 -2.97
C ALA A 65 -11.84 -10.53 -2.68
N GLY A 66 -12.61 -11.40 -3.32
CA GLY A 66 -12.60 -12.83 -2.99
C GLY A 66 -11.24 -13.52 -3.03
N GLY A 67 -10.36 -13.13 -3.95
CA GLY A 67 -9.02 -13.71 -4.12
C GLY A 67 -7.89 -12.89 -3.50
N THR A 68 -8.12 -11.62 -3.18
CA THR A 68 -7.09 -10.67 -2.73
C THR A 68 -7.22 -10.28 -1.27
N GLN A 69 -8.13 -10.90 -0.51
CA GLN A 69 -8.30 -10.62 0.91
C GLN A 69 -7.02 -10.85 1.69
N GLY A 70 -6.65 -9.88 2.53
CA GLY A 70 -5.43 -9.93 3.33
C GLY A 70 -4.15 -9.58 2.58
N THR A 71 -4.22 -9.25 1.28
CA THR A 71 -3.09 -8.75 0.49
C THR A 71 -3.18 -7.24 0.32
N SER A 72 -2.07 -6.63 -0.06
CA SER A 72 -2.03 -5.26 -0.52
C SER A 72 -1.18 -5.10 -1.76
N ASN A 73 -1.47 -4.09 -2.58
CA ASN A 73 -0.76 -3.85 -3.81
C ASN A 73 -0.61 -2.35 -4.10
N VAL A 74 0.22 -2.02 -5.07
CA VAL A 74 0.45 -0.65 -5.52
C VAL A 74 0.12 -0.56 -6.99
N ASN A 75 -0.62 0.47 -7.37
CA ASN A 75 -0.97 0.75 -8.76
C ASN A 75 -0.65 2.22 -9.05
N LEU A 76 0.51 2.47 -9.62
CA LEU A 76 0.93 3.83 -9.94
C LEU A 76 0.10 4.37 -11.11
N ARG A 77 -0.48 5.54 -10.90
CA ARG A 77 -1.26 6.28 -11.90
C ARG A 77 -2.45 5.51 -12.49
N GLY A 78 -2.86 4.40 -11.86
CA GLY A 78 -3.97 3.57 -12.38
C GLY A 78 -3.64 2.84 -13.69
N LEU A 79 -2.36 2.65 -14.01
CA LEU A 79 -1.92 2.00 -15.27
C LEU A 79 -1.91 0.47 -15.21
N GLY A 80 -2.39 -0.10 -14.11
CA GLY A 80 -2.47 -1.54 -13.88
C GLY A 80 -1.39 -2.06 -12.94
N LEU A 81 -1.74 -3.09 -12.19
CA LEU A 81 -0.86 -3.68 -11.17
C LEU A 81 0.40 -4.31 -11.78
N THR A 82 0.30 -4.88 -12.97
CA THR A 82 1.41 -5.49 -13.72
C THR A 82 2.39 -4.46 -14.29
N SER A 83 2.00 -3.18 -14.35
CA SER A 83 2.81 -2.11 -14.89
C SER A 83 3.61 -1.37 -13.82
N THR A 84 3.37 -1.68 -12.53
CA THR A 84 4.05 -1.09 -11.38
C THR A 84 5.05 -2.09 -10.82
N LEU A 85 6.33 -1.77 -10.93
CA LEU A 85 7.38 -2.60 -10.35
C LEU A 85 7.55 -2.30 -8.86
N VAL A 86 7.46 -3.33 -8.03
CA VAL A 86 7.72 -3.24 -6.60
C VAL A 86 9.07 -3.85 -6.27
N LEU A 87 9.89 -3.08 -5.55
CA LEU A 87 11.19 -3.49 -5.05
C LEU A 87 11.23 -3.39 -3.52
N VAL A 88 12.06 -4.20 -2.90
CA VAL A 88 12.47 -4.07 -1.49
C VAL A 88 13.99 -4.03 -1.47
N ASN A 89 14.57 -2.96 -0.93
CA ASN A 89 16.01 -2.70 -0.95
C ASN A 89 16.62 -2.89 -2.36
N GLY A 90 15.91 -2.37 -3.38
CA GLY A 90 16.33 -2.46 -4.78
C GLY A 90 16.17 -3.85 -5.43
N LYS A 91 15.62 -4.83 -4.73
CA LYS A 91 15.45 -6.19 -5.23
C LYS A 91 14.00 -6.46 -5.62
N ARG A 92 13.79 -7.06 -6.79
CA ARG A 92 12.47 -7.48 -7.26
C ARG A 92 11.85 -8.47 -6.28
N GLN A 93 10.55 -8.31 -6.05
CA GLN A 93 9.79 -9.21 -5.20
C GLN A 93 9.04 -10.26 -6.02
N THR A 94 8.75 -11.37 -5.38
CA THR A 94 7.93 -12.44 -5.96
C THR A 94 6.48 -11.99 -6.08
N ILE A 95 5.84 -12.34 -7.17
CA ILE A 95 4.40 -12.12 -7.34
C ILE A 95 3.59 -12.93 -6.33
N ALA A 96 2.48 -12.38 -5.89
CA ALA A 96 1.54 -13.04 -5.00
C ALA A 96 0.97 -14.32 -5.63
N GLY A 97 0.60 -15.27 -4.79
CA GLY A 97 -0.12 -16.48 -5.22
C GLY A 97 -1.61 -16.25 -5.54
N ALA A 98 -2.06 -14.99 -5.43
CA ALA A 98 -3.40 -14.55 -5.77
C ALA A 98 -3.38 -13.67 -7.03
N VAL A 99 -4.53 -13.54 -7.68
CA VAL A 99 -4.73 -12.61 -8.78
C VAL A 99 -5.72 -11.53 -8.38
N ALA A 100 -5.53 -10.35 -8.91
CA ALA A 100 -6.45 -9.24 -8.75
C ALA A 100 -7.81 -9.51 -9.44
N ASN A 101 -8.82 -8.69 -9.15
CA ASN A 101 -10.16 -8.88 -9.72
C ASN A 101 -10.20 -8.79 -11.25
N ASP A 102 -9.26 -8.09 -11.87
CA ASP A 102 -9.09 -8.03 -13.32
C ASP A 102 -8.24 -9.17 -13.89
N GLY A 103 -7.78 -10.10 -13.05
CA GLY A 103 -6.89 -11.21 -13.42
C GLY A 103 -5.41 -10.84 -13.45
N SER A 104 -5.04 -9.62 -13.11
CA SER A 104 -3.65 -9.18 -13.04
C SER A 104 -2.89 -9.85 -11.90
N VAL A 105 -1.61 -10.14 -12.13
CA VAL A 105 -0.68 -10.52 -11.09
C VAL A 105 -0.09 -9.27 -10.42
N PHE A 106 0.26 -9.39 -9.16
CA PHE A 106 0.83 -8.27 -8.39
C PHE A 106 1.82 -8.77 -7.34
N VAL A 107 2.58 -7.86 -6.77
CA VAL A 107 3.41 -8.12 -5.58
C VAL A 107 2.60 -7.78 -4.34
N ASP A 108 2.53 -8.72 -3.40
CA ASP A 108 1.87 -8.48 -2.11
C ASP A 108 2.76 -7.63 -1.20
N THR A 109 2.40 -6.36 -1.05
CA THR A 109 3.11 -5.42 -0.18
C THR A 109 2.74 -5.56 1.29
N ALA A 110 1.69 -6.32 1.65
CA ALA A 110 1.34 -6.60 3.04
C ALA A 110 2.42 -7.41 3.78
N THR A 111 3.27 -8.10 3.04
CA THR A 111 4.40 -8.85 3.61
C THR A 111 5.56 -7.96 4.09
N ILE A 112 5.56 -6.67 3.73
CA ILE A 112 6.59 -5.72 4.11
C ILE A 112 6.28 -5.18 5.51
N PRO A 113 7.18 -5.37 6.51
CA PRO A 113 6.92 -4.92 7.86
C PRO A 113 7.03 -3.39 7.95
N MET A 114 5.93 -2.73 8.31
CA MET A 114 5.87 -1.26 8.44
C MET A 114 6.89 -0.71 9.44
N ALA A 115 7.13 -1.41 10.56
CA ALA A 115 8.08 -1.01 11.59
C ALA A 115 9.54 -1.00 11.11
N ALA A 116 9.87 -1.82 10.12
CA ALA A 116 11.21 -1.88 9.54
C ALA A 116 11.39 -0.93 8.35
N LEU A 117 10.35 -0.21 7.94
CA LEU A 117 10.42 0.70 6.82
C LEU A 117 11.19 1.97 7.20
N GLU A 118 12.20 2.31 6.43
CA GLU A 118 12.96 3.55 6.56
C GLU A 118 12.36 4.64 5.69
N ARG A 119 12.19 4.35 4.38
CA ARG A 119 11.63 5.27 3.41
C ARG A 119 11.02 4.53 2.22
N VAL A 120 10.26 5.24 1.42
CA VAL A 120 9.74 4.74 0.13
C VAL A 120 10.23 5.66 -0.98
N GLU A 121 10.84 5.09 -1.99
CA GLU A 121 11.30 5.79 -3.19
C GLU A 121 10.37 5.48 -4.36
N ILE A 122 9.86 6.51 -5.03
CA ILE A 122 8.90 6.36 -6.12
C ILE A 122 9.48 7.01 -7.38
N LEU A 123 9.84 6.17 -8.35
CA LEU A 123 10.27 6.60 -9.67
C LEU A 123 9.07 6.54 -10.62
N LYS A 124 8.60 7.71 -11.07
CA LYS A 124 7.37 7.83 -11.86
C LYS A 124 7.57 7.65 -13.35
N GLU A 125 8.76 7.94 -13.86
CA GLU A 125 9.07 8.00 -15.29
C GLU A 125 10.43 7.38 -15.59
N GLY A 126 10.67 7.03 -16.86
CA GLY A 126 11.98 6.54 -17.32
C GLY A 126 12.42 5.17 -16.81
N ALA A 127 11.59 4.51 -16.01
CA ALA A 127 11.96 3.28 -15.32
C ALA A 127 12.16 2.08 -16.26
N THR A 128 11.52 2.06 -17.41
CA THR A 128 11.58 0.93 -18.36
C THR A 128 12.97 0.71 -18.94
N ALA A 129 13.76 1.76 -19.09
CA ALA A 129 15.13 1.65 -19.60
C ALA A 129 16.04 0.85 -18.63
N THR A 130 15.80 1.01 -17.32
CA THR A 130 16.59 0.36 -16.28
C THR A 130 15.95 -0.96 -15.82
N TYR A 131 14.63 -1.00 -15.71
CA TYR A 131 13.91 -2.08 -15.04
C TYR A 131 13.04 -2.96 -15.97
N GLY A 132 12.91 -2.59 -17.24
CA GLY A 132 12.16 -3.35 -18.24
C GLY A 132 10.66 -3.06 -18.21
N SER A 133 9.89 -3.96 -18.87
CA SER A 133 8.46 -3.78 -19.15
C SER A 133 7.56 -3.70 -17.92
N ASP A 134 7.99 -4.24 -16.79
CA ASP A 134 7.18 -4.26 -15.57
C ASP A 134 7.14 -2.89 -14.88
N ALA A 135 7.96 -1.94 -15.33
CA ALA A 135 8.08 -0.60 -14.77
C ALA A 135 7.50 0.51 -15.68
N VAL A 136 6.51 0.20 -16.50
CA VAL A 136 5.85 1.17 -17.39
C VAL A 136 5.14 2.27 -16.61
N ALA A 137 4.45 1.92 -15.54
CA ALA A 137 3.83 2.88 -14.64
C ALA A 137 4.82 3.53 -13.68
N GLY A 138 5.95 2.89 -13.46
CA GLY A 138 6.98 3.34 -12.54
C GLY A 138 7.47 2.24 -11.61
N VAL A 139 8.30 2.65 -10.66
CA VAL A 139 8.89 1.77 -9.63
C VAL A 139 8.55 2.31 -8.26
N VAL A 140 8.17 1.43 -7.35
CA VAL A 140 8.08 1.72 -5.92
C VAL A 140 9.08 0.85 -5.20
N ASN A 141 10.05 1.46 -4.55
CA ASN A 141 11.10 0.79 -3.82
C ASN A 141 10.95 1.06 -2.32
N PHE A 142 10.67 0.03 -1.56
CA PHE A 142 10.59 0.08 -0.11
C PHE A 142 11.98 -0.16 0.46
N ILE A 143 12.55 0.85 1.09
CA ILE A 143 13.85 0.76 1.75
C ILE A 143 13.62 0.43 3.21
N LEU A 144 14.19 -0.68 3.63
CA LEU A 144 14.14 -1.12 5.02
C LEU A 144 15.39 -0.64 5.77
N ARG A 145 15.23 -0.36 7.04
CA ARG A 145 16.33 -0.02 7.96
C ARG A 145 17.36 -1.15 7.95
N ASP A 146 18.62 -0.83 7.86
CA ASP A 146 19.73 -1.80 7.82
C ASP A 146 20.77 -1.59 8.93
N ASP A 147 20.74 -0.44 9.62
CA ASP A 147 21.69 -0.05 10.66
C ASP A 147 21.05 0.16 12.05
N PHE A 148 19.80 -0.29 12.22
CA PHE A 148 19.08 -0.10 13.48
C PHE A 148 19.68 -0.95 14.61
N GLU A 149 20.00 -0.30 15.73
CA GLU A 149 20.42 -0.97 16.96
C GLU A 149 19.50 -0.55 18.12
N GLY A 150 18.97 -1.53 18.84
CA GLY A 150 18.08 -1.29 19.97
C GLY A 150 16.75 -2.01 19.87
N LEU A 151 15.79 -1.54 20.64
CA LEU A 151 14.42 -2.07 20.68
C LEU A 151 13.44 -0.92 20.52
N GLU A 152 12.59 -1.02 19.52
CA GLU A 152 11.47 -0.10 19.30
C GLU A 152 10.16 -0.90 19.40
N VAL A 153 9.20 -0.37 20.17
CA VAL A 153 7.86 -0.92 20.30
C VAL A 153 6.87 0.16 19.92
N SER A 154 6.01 -0.12 18.97
CA SER A 154 4.94 0.78 18.54
C SER A 154 3.59 0.15 18.81
N VAL A 155 2.65 0.98 19.26
CA VAL A 155 1.25 0.60 19.47
C VAL A 155 0.38 1.66 18.81
N GLY A 156 -0.46 1.25 17.90
CA GLY A 156 -1.42 2.12 17.22
C GLY A 156 -2.85 1.71 17.52
N HIS A 157 -3.73 2.71 17.62
CA HIS A 157 -5.16 2.52 17.71
C HIS A 157 -5.86 3.56 16.85
N GLN A 158 -6.69 3.09 15.93
CA GLN A 158 -7.50 3.96 15.08
C GLN A 158 -8.97 3.60 15.25
N LYS A 159 -9.82 4.61 15.26
CA LYS A 159 -11.27 4.45 15.25
C LYS A 159 -11.86 5.26 14.10
N VAL A 160 -12.74 4.63 13.35
CA VAL A 160 -13.47 5.32 12.28
C VAL A 160 -14.62 6.11 12.88
N GLU A 161 -14.69 7.40 12.58
CA GLU A 161 -15.78 8.26 13.03
C GLU A 161 -17.13 7.75 12.49
N SER A 162 -18.12 7.73 13.33
CA SER A 162 -19.47 7.24 13.01
C SER A 162 -19.53 5.75 12.60
N SER A 163 -18.64 4.95 13.13
CA SER A 163 -18.61 3.50 12.98
C SER A 163 -18.07 2.85 14.25
N ASP A 164 -18.38 1.58 14.43
CA ASP A 164 -17.78 0.76 15.49
C ASP A 164 -16.46 0.11 15.04
N GLN A 165 -16.03 0.35 13.79
CA GLN A 165 -14.77 -0.17 13.29
C GLN A 165 -13.58 0.45 14.02
N THR A 166 -12.76 -0.42 14.59
CA THR A 166 -11.45 -0.08 15.15
C THR A 166 -10.34 -0.85 14.42
N THR A 167 -9.16 -0.29 14.45
CA THR A 167 -7.94 -0.95 13.99
C THR A 167 -6.90 -0.80 15.08
N ASP A 168 -6.41 -1.92 15.56
CA ASP A 168 -5.36 -2.00 16.56
C ASP A 168 -4.11 -2.61 15.93
N ASP A 169 -2.95 -2.00 16.18
CA ASP A 169 -1.67 -2.56 15.78
C ASP A 169 -0.67 -2.55 16.92
N VAL A 170 0.16 -3.56 16.93
CA VAL A 170 1.35 -3.64 17.78
C VAL A 170 2.51 -4.11 16.92
N SER A 171 3.61 -3.39 16.97
CA SER A 171 4.82 -3.80 16.28
C SER A 171 6.05 -3.70 17.18
N VAL A 172 7.00 -4.57 16.92
CA VAL A 172 8.29 -4.63 17.62
C VAL A 172 9.38 -4.73 16.58
N LEU A 173 10.38 -3.86 16.72
CA LEU A 173 11.60 -3.88 15.93
C LEU A 173 12.78 -4.02 16.90
N ALA A 174 13.62 -5.02 16.69
CA ALA A 174 14.83 -5.24 17.46
C ALA A 174 16.02 -5.34 16.52
N GLY A 175 17.08 -4.60 16.81
CA GLY A 175 18.30 -4.62 16.03
C GLY A 175 19.53 -4.78 16.93
N PHE A 176 20.50 -5.54 16.49
CA PHE A 176 21.76 -5.72 17.20
C PHE A 176 22.90 -6.06 16.24
N ALA A 177 24.08 -5.52 16.56
CA ALA A 177 25.30 -5.84 15.82
C ALA A 177 25.84 -7.21 16.22
N VAL A 178 26.28 -7.98 15.25
CA VAL A 178 26.97 -9.25 15.42
C VAL A 178 28.37 -9.14 14.80
N GLY A 179 29.37 -8.91 15.65
CA GLY A 179 30.72 -8.58 15.18
C GLY A 179 30.77 -7.19 14.54
N ASP A 180 31.81 -6.94 13.75
CA ASP A 180 32.11 -5.58 13.23
C ASP A 180 31.38 -5.25 11.93
N ASN A 181 30.78 -6.24 11.25
CA ASN A 181 30.28 -6.03 9.88
C ASN A 181 28.87 -6.65 9.65
N THR A 182 28.18 -7.06 10.69
CA THR A 182 26.86 -7.68 10.55
C THR A 182 25.88 -7.05 11.50
N ASN A 183 24.79 -6.53 10.96
CA ASN A 183 23.64 -6.10 11.75
C ASN A 183 22.47 -7.06 11.52
N VAL A 184 21.79 -7.45 12.59
CA VAL A 184 20.62 -8.32 12.54
C VAL A 184 19.43 -7.52 13.01
N ILE A 185 18.41 -7.41 12.16
CA ILE A 185 17.17 -6.74 12.46
C ILE A 185 16.04 -7.76 12.43
N LEU A 186 15.27 -7.77 13.51
CA LEU A 186 14.08 -8.60 13.67
C LEU A 186 12.87 -7.71 13.81
N SER A 187 11.83 -7.97 13.03
CA SER A 187 10.55 -7.29 13.17
C SER A 187 9.42 -8.28 13.36
N ALA A 188 8.47 -7.92 14.21
CA ALA A 188 7.22 -8.61 14.36
C ALA A 188 6.10 -7.60 14.46
N SER A 189 4.99 -7.86 13.79
CA SER A 189 3.81 -6.99 13.83
C SER A 189 2.54 -7.82 13.92
N PHE A 190 1.58 -7.27 14.63
CA PHE A 190 0.23 -7.78 14.69
C PHE A 190 -0.73 -6.64 14.43
N LEU A 191 -1.63 -6.82 13.49
CA LEU A 191 -2.65 -5.84 13.14
C LEU A 191 -4.00 -6.55 13.16
N GLN A 192 -4.96 -5.96 13.85
CA GLN A 192 -6.34 -6.41 13.89
C GLN A 192 -7.24 -5.25 13.48
N GLN A 193 -8.11 -5.51 12.53
CA GLN A 193 -9.11 -4.55 12.08
C GLN A 193 -10.48 -5.17 12.21
N ASP A 194 -11.39 -4.47 12.89
CA ASP A 194 -12.77 -4.88 13.01
C ASP A 194 -13.54 -4.66 11.70
N PRO A 195 -14.50 -5.49 11.37
CA PRO A 195 -15.32 -5.31 10.18
C PRO A 195 -16.19 -4.06 10.32
N MET A 196 -16.43 -3.39 9.19
CA MET A 196 -17.41 -2.32 9.10
C MET A 196 -18.59 -2.75 8.23
N SER A 197 -19.79 -2.61 8.77
CA SER A 197 -20.99 -2.86 8.00
C SER A 197 -21.35 -1.64 7.14
N SER A 198 -21.80 -1.88 5.91
CA SER A 198 -22.33 -0.81 5.07
C SER A 198 -23.53 -0.10 5.72
N ALA A 199 -24.27 -0.79 6.60
CA ALA A 199 -25.40 -0.21 7.34
C ALA A 199 -25.00 0.90 8.32
N GLU A 200 -23.72 0.97 8.73
CA GLU A 200 -23.19 2.00 9.62
C GLU A 200 -22.97 3.35 8.90
N ARG A 201 -23.03 3.35 7.58
CA ARG A 201 -22.85 4.56 6.77
C ARG A 201 -24.20 5.12 6.33
N SER A 202 -24.49 6.35 6.70
CA SER A 202 -25.77 7.01 6.37
C SER A 202 -26.06 7.06 4.87
N TYR A 203 -25.04 7.19 4.04
CA TYR A 203 -25.18 7.24 2.58
C TYR A 203 -25.51 5.90 1.94
N THR A 204 -25.21 4.77 2.63
CA THR A 204 -25.56 3.43 2.15
C THR A 204 -26.93 2.99 2.60
N THR A 205 -27.41 3.53 3.73
CA THR A 205 -28.75 3.26 4.26
C THR A 205 -29.84 4.12 3.60
N ILE A 206 -29.44 5.24 2.99
CA ILE A 206 -30.35 6.03 2.19
C ILE A 206 -30.71 5.21 0.96
N ASN A 207 -31.98 5.01 0.78
CA ASN A 207 -32.51 4.43 -0.43
C ASN A 207 -32.24 5.38 -1.60
N ALA A 208 -31.05 5.28 -2.18
CA ALA A 208 -30.61 6.15 -3.27
C ALA A 208 -31.54 6.05 -4.50
N ALA A 209 -32.31 4.97 -4.59
CA ALA A 209 -33.32 4.82 -5.64
C ALA A 209 -34.43 5.85 -5.53
N SER A 210 -34.83 6.24 -4.32
CA SER A 210 -35.87 7.27 -4.11
C SER A 210 -35.38 8.68 -4.41
N THR A 211 -34.07 8.93 -4.24
CA THR A 211 -33.48 10.26 -4.38
C THR A 211 -32.83 10.47 -5.73
N LEU A 212 -32.22 9.43 -6.30
CA LEU A 212 -31.44 9.49 -7.54
C LEU A 212 -32.10 8.72 -8.70
N GLY A 213 -33.27 8.09 -8.48
CA GLY A 213 -33.97 7.29 -9.48
C GLY A 213 -33.24 5.99 -9.89
N ARG A 214 -32.15 5.64 -9.17
CA ARG A 214 -31.39 4.41 -9.43
C ARG A 214 -30.98 3.76 -8.12
N SER A 215 -31.12 2.44 -8.04
CA SER A 215 -30.55 1.70 -6.93
C SER A 215 -29.04 1.72 -7.03
N PHE A 216 -28.38 2.10 -5.94
CA PHE A 216 -26.93 2.06 -5.85
C PHE A 216 -26.37 0.63 -6.05
N LEU A 217 -27.13 -0.38 -5.68
CA LEU A 217 -26.79 -1.78 -5.89
C LEU A 217 -26.80 -2.20 -7.38
N ASN A 218 -27.42 -1.42 -8.26
CA ASN A 218 -27.38 -1.63 -9.69
C ASN A 218 -26.21 -0.96 -10.40
N LEU A 219 -25.35 -0.26 -9.67
CA LEU A 219 -24.18 0.37 -10.23
C LEU A 219 -23.01 -0.61 -10.33
N GLY A 220 -23.14 -1.54 -11.25
CA GLY A 220 -21.99 -2.18 -11.85
C GLY A 220 -21.29 -3.30 -11.09
N GLY A 221 -21.80 -3.72 -9.94
CA GLY A 221 -21.20 -4.84 -9.21
C GLY A 221 -21.77 -6.22 -9.56
N LEU A 222 -22.69 -6.28 -10.50
CA LEU A 222 -23.36 -7.52 -10.82
C LEU A 222 -22.87 -8.05 -12.15
N ALA A 223 -22.38 -9.27 -12.09
CA ALA A 223 -21.97 -9.99 -13.28
C ALA A 223 -23.03 -9.84 -14.38
N PRO A 224 -22.61 -9.54 -15.62
CA PRO A 224 -23.54 -9.50 -16.74
C PRO A 224 -24.30 -10.82 -16.82
N GLY A 225 -25.61 -10.76 -16.70
CA GLY A 225 -26.46 -11.94 -16.80
C GLY A 225 -27.06 -12.46 -15.47
N LEU A 226 -26.70 -11.89 -14.32
CA LEU A 226 -27.47 -12.11 -13.13
C LEU A 226 -28.64 -11.11 -13.10
N PRO A 227 -29.89 -11.54 -13.24
CA PRO A 227 -31.00 -10.66 -13.01
C PRO A 227 -31.01 -10.33 -11.52
N VAL A 228 -30.45 -9.19 -11.15
CA VAL A 228 -30.69 -8.67 -9.83
C VAL A 228 -32.12 -8.19 -9.80
N VAL A 229 -32.96 -9.07 -9.46
CA VAL A 229 -34.28 -8.72 -9.01
C VAL A 229 -34.14 -8.32 -7.56
N ILE A 230 -33.82 -7.07 -7.32
CA ILE A 230 -34.06 -6.50 -6.01
C ILE A 230 -35.55 -6.37 -5.87
N ARG A 231 -36.17 -7.41 -5.35
CA ARG A 231 -37.56 -7.39 -4.96
C ARG A 231 -37.65 -6.77 -3.57
N GLY A 232 -37.49 -5.47 -3.52
CA GLY A 232 -37.99 -4.68 -2.41
C GLY A 232 -39.27 -4.00 -2.87
N THR A 233 -40.20 -3.83 -2.01
CA THR A 233 -41.40 -3.01 -2.28
C THR A 233 -40.94 -1.62 -2.72
N GLY A 234 -41.05 -1.34 -4.01
CA GLY A 234 -40.79 0.00 -4.56
C GLY A 234 -39.37 0.32 -4.98
N ILE A 235 -38.46 -0.66 -5.07
CA ILE A 235 -37.11 -0.46 -5.60
C ILE A 235 -36.99 -1.20 -6.92
N TYR A 236 -37.12 -0.49 -7.99
CA TYR A 236 -36.90 -0.95 -9.35
C TYR A 236 -35.93 0.01 -10.04
#